data_750a74e0bbc19c98c6a21434fbb3d80e
#
_entry.id   750a74e0bbc19c98c6a21434fbb3d80e
#
_cell.length_a   1.000
_cell.length_b   1.000
_cell.length_c   1.000
_cell.angle_alpha   90.00
_cell.angle_beta   90.00
_cell.angle_gamma   90.00
#
_symmetry.space_group_name_H-M   'P 1'
#
loop_
_entity.id
_entity.type
_entity.pdbx_description
1 polymer ?
#
loop_
_entity_poly.entity_id
_entity_poly.type
_entity_poly.pdbx_seq_one_letter_code
_entity_poly.pdbx_strand_id
1 'polypeptide(L)'
;GEQQRVAIARALAGGADVIFADEPTGALDSRNGREVLGMLRGIADDPQRSVVMVTHDLEAASLADRVLVLKDGQVLRELGRSAPAEILEALEAAR
;
A
#
# COMPACT_ATOMS: atom_id res chain seq x y z
N GLY A 1 -13.08 -0.62 7.58
CA GLY A 1 -12.17 0.13 8.39
C GLY A 1 -11.78 -0.51 9.70
N GLU A 2 -12.75 -0.81 10.54
CA GLU A 2 -12.45 -1.37 11.86
C GLU A 2 -11.79 -2.75 11.78
N GLN A 3 -12.27 -3.61 10.90
CA GLN A 3 -11.68 -4.94 10.70
C GLN A 3 -10.25 -4.86 10.20
N GLN A 4 -9.95 -3.93 9.31
CA GLN A 4 -8.60 -3.71 8.82
C GLN A 4 -7.69 -3.25 9.95
N ARG A 5 -8.13 -2.30 10.77
CA ARG A 5 -7.35 -1.80 11.90
C ARG A 5 -7.07 -2.89 12.92
N VAL A 6 -8.07 -3.73 13.19
CA VAL A 6 -7.91 -4.85 14.13
C VAL A 6 -6.88 -5.85 13.61
N ALA A 7 -6.93 -6.18 12.32
CA ALA A 7 -5.96 -7.10 11.72
C ALA A 7 -4.54 -6.54 11.80
N ILE A 8 -4.35 -5.26 11.53
CA ILE A 8 -3.05 -4.59 11.62
C ILE A 8 -2.57 -4.59 13.06
N ALA A 9 -3.45 -4.24 14.01
CA ALA A 9 -3.10 -4.22 15.43
C ALA A 9 -2.67 -5.60 15.93
N ARG A 10 -3.34 -6.66 15.50
CA ARG A 10 -2.99 -8.04 15.85
C ARG A 10 -1.60 -8.41 15.33
N ALA A 11 -1.30 -8.04 14.10
CA ALA A 11 0.00 -8.30 13.50
C ALA A 11 1.11 -7.60 14.29
N LEU A 12 0.88 -6.34 14.66
CA LEU A 12 1.83 -5.57 15.46
C LEU A 12 2.04 -6.15 16.85
N ALA A 13 0.95 -6.54 17.52
CA ALA A 13 0.99 -7.13 18.85
C ALA A 13 1.72 -8.46 18.84
N GLY A 14 1.64 -9.20 17.72
CA GLY A 14 2.37 -10.44 17.53
C GLY A 14 3.85 -10.27 17.18
N GLY A 15 4.33 -9.03 17.08
CA GLY A 15 5.74 -8.75 16.79
C GLY A 15 6.13 -8.87 15.33
N ALA A 16 5.16 -8.78 14.40
CA ALA A 16 5.45 -8.88 12.97
C ALA A 16 6.35 -7.73 12.50
N ASP A 17 7.41 -8.06 11.79
CA ASP A 17 8.31 -7.08 11.17
C ASP A 17 7.82 -6.65 9.79
N VAL A 18 7.04 -7.51 9.13
CA VAL A 18 6.45 -7.24 7.82
C VAL A 18 4.95 -7.32 7.93
N ILE A 19 4.26 -6.26 7.49
CA ILE A 19 2.81 -6.22 7.40
C ILE A 19 2.44 -6.33 5.92
N PHE A 20 1.60 -7.31 5.60
CA PHE A 20 1.07 -7.47 4.24
C PHE A 20 -0.37 -6.98 4.20
N ALA A 21 -0.66 -6.06 3.29
CA ALA A 21 -1.99 -5.48 3.13
C ALA A 21 -2.45 -5.66 1.68
N ASP A 22 -3.51 -6.45 1.50
CA ASP A 22 -4.10 -6.72 0.19
C ASP A 22 -5.36 -5.88 0.02
N GLU A 23 -5.31 -4.92 -0.89
CA GLU A 23 -6.39 -3.95 -1.17
C GLU A 23 -6.97 -3.35 0.11
N PRO A 24 -6.13 -2.71 0.94
CA PRO A 24 -6.56 -2.31 2.29
C PRO A 24 -7.68 -1.27 2.31
N THR A 25 -7.94 -0.59 1.19
CA THR A 25 -8.98 0.42 1.08
C THR A 25 -10.15 0.00 0.19
N GLY A 26 -10.14 -1.22 -0.33
CA GLY A 26 -11.08 -1.65 -1.37
C GLY A 26 -12.55 -1.57 -1.01
N ALA A 27 -12.91 -1.84 0.24
CA ALA A 27 -14.30 -1.84 0.71
C ALA A 27 -14.62 -0.64 1.61
N LEU A 28 -13.73 0.35 1.69
CA LEU A 28 -13.85 1.48 2.61
C LEU A 28 -14.26 2.75 1.88
N ASP A 29 -15.01 3.62 2.58
CA ASP A 29 -15.23 4.97 2.10
C ASP A 29 -13.91 5.78 2.16
N SER A 30 -13.90 6.97 1.55
CA SER A 30 -12.65 7.75 1.43
C SER A 30 -12.05 8.15 2.77
N ARG A 31 -12.87 8.44 3.76
CA ARG A 31 -12.38 8.83 5.09
C ARG A 31 -11.71 7.65 5.79
N ASN A 32 -12.42 6.52 5.85
CA ASN A 32 -11.88 5.30 6.48
C ASN A 32 -10.67 4.78 5.72
N GLY A 33 -10.69 4.88 4.39
CA GLY A 33 -9.57 4.52 3.56
C GLY A 33 -8.32 5.33 3.90
N ARG A 34 -8.46 6.65 4.03
CA ARG A 34 -7.33 7.51 4.40
C ARG A 34 -6.80 7.22 5.79
N GLU A 35 -7.68 6.89 6.74
CA GLU A 35 -7.24 6.53 8.08
C GLU A 35 -6.41 5.25 8.09
N VAL A 36 -6.84 4.23 7.34
CA VAL A 36 -6.09 2.98 7.22
C VAL A 36 -4.74 3.22 6.54
N LEU A 37 -4.71 4.00 5.46
CA LEU A 37 -3.46 4.34 4.77
C LEU A 37 -2.50 5.11 5.66
N GLY A 38 -3.02 6.06 6.45
CA GLY A 38 -2.21 6.80 7.40
C GLY A 38 -1.59 5.91 8.47
N MET A 39 -2.36 4.92 8.96
CA MET A 39 -1.85 3.92 9.90
C MET A 39 -0.72 3.10 9.27
N LEU A 40 -0.92 2.60 8.06
CA LEU A 40 0.10 1.82 7.35
C LEU A 40 1.35 2.65 7.08
N ARG A 41 1.20 3.92 6.69
CA ARG A 41 2.35 4.81 6.48
C ARG A 41 3.13 5.02 7.78
N GLY A 42 2.44 5.21 8.89
CA GLY A 42 3.08 5.35 10.20
C GLY A 42 3.90 4.12 10.58
N ILE A 43 3.37 2.93 10.29
CA ILE A 43 4.10 1.68 10.55
C ILE A 43 5.34 1.59 9.67
N ALA A 44 5.22 1.93 8.40
CA ALA A 44 6.33 1.86 7.45
C ALA A 44 7.44 2.86 7.76
N ASP A 45 7.14 3.91 8.50
CA ASP A 45 8.16 4.89 8.94
C ASP A 45 9.05 4.34 10.06
N ASP A 46 8.66 3.25 10.72
CA ASP A 46 9.52 2.56 11.67
C ASP A 46 10.59 1.79 10.89
N PRO A 47 11.89 2.07 11.12
CA PRO A 47 12.96 1.42 10.36
C PRO A 47 13.06 -0.10 10.59
N GLN A 48 12.40 -0.61 11.62
CA GLN A 48 12.40 -2.05 11.90
C GLN A 48 11.21 -2.78 11.29
N ARG A 49 10.33 -2.06 10.60
CA ARG A 49 9.12 -2.64 10.02
C ARG A 49 9.01 -2.30 8.55
N SER A 50 8.31 -3.16 7.83
CA SER A 50 8.03 -2.97 6.41
C SER A 50 6.56 -3.24 6.14
N VAL A 51 5.98 -2.49 5.21
CA VAL A 51 4.62 -2.72 4.73
C VAL A 51 4.69 -3.05 3.25
N VAL A 52 4.09 -4.17 2.88
CA VAL A 52 3.91 -4.56 1.48
C VAL A 52 2.42 -4.47 1.19
N MET A 53 2.06 -3.66 0.21
CA MET A 53 0.66 -3.42 -0.12
C MET A 53 0.39 -3.77 -1.58
N VAL A 54 -0.69 -4.49 -1.81
CA VAL A 54 -1.20 -4.74 -3.16
C VAL A 54 -2.45 -3.91 -3.34
N THR A 55 -2.50 -3.09 -4.38
CA THR A 55 -3.64 -2.19 -4.57
C THR A 55 -3.80 -1.75 -6.02
N HIS A 56 -5.04 -1.45 -6.41
CA HIS A 56 -5.37 -0.75 -7.64
C HIS A 56 -5.64 0.75 -7.40
N ASP A 57 -5.58 1.18 -6.14
CA ASP A 57 -5.82 2.56 -5.75
C ASP A 57 -4.53 3.37 -5.91
N LEU A 58 -4.54 4.33 -6.83
CA LEU A 58 -3.38 5.16 -7.15
C LEU A 58 -2.97 6.06 -5.97
N GLU A 59 -3.93 6.53 -5.18
CA GLU A 59 -3.62 7.33 -3.99
C GLU A 59 -2.90 6.48 -2.96
N ALA A 60 -3.36 5.25 -2.75
CA ALA A 60 -2.69 4.32 -1.84
C ALA A 60 -1.25 4.05 -2.29
N ALA A 61 -1.08 3.75 -3.57
CA ALA A 61 0.24 3.47 -4.13
C ALA A 61 1.19 4.68 -4.02
N SER A 62 0.65 5.89 -4.12
CA SER A 62 1.46 7.11 -4.04
C SER A 62 2.09 7.34 -2.66
N LEU A 63 1.60 6.67 -1.63
CA LEU A 63 2.16 6.77 -0.28
C LEU A 63 3.36 5.84 -0.06
N ALA A 64 3.62 4.94 -0.98
CA ALA A 64 4.70 3.98 -0.86
C ALA A 64 6.06 4.61 -1.21
N ASP A 65 7.12 4.07 -0.61
CA ASP A 65 8.49 4.48 -0.94
C ASP A 65 8.94 3.86 -2.27
N ARG A 66 8.40 2.69 -2.62
CA ARG A 66 8.65 2.00 -3.87
C ARG A 66 7.35 1.48 -4.43
N VAL A 67 7.18 1.59 -5.74
CA VAL A 67 6.02 1.06 -6.44
C VAL A 67 6.49 0.10 -7.52
N LEU A 68 5.93 -1.11 -7.49
CA LEU A 68 6.18 -2.12 -8.52
C LEU A 68 4.94 -2.24 -9.39
N VAL A 69 5.11 -2.06 -10.69
CA VAL A 69 4.03 -2.26 -11.65
C VAL A 69 4.13 -3.70 -12.17
N LEU A 70 3.08 -4.47 -11.91
CA LEU A 70 3.04 -5.89 -12.24
C LEU A 70 2.09 -6.15 -13.41
N LYS A 71 2.48 -7.07 -14.28
CA LYS A 71 1.61 -7.57 -15.34
C LYS A 71 1.99 -9.02 -15.64
N ASP A 72 0.98 -9.89 -15.69
CA ASP A 72 1.16 -11.31 -16.03
C ASP A 72 2.23 -11.99 -15.16
N GLY A 73 2.24 -11.67 -13.87
CA GLY A 73 3.17 -12.27 -12.92
C GLY A 73 4.60 -11.72 -12.99
N GLN A 74 4.83 -10.66 -13.74
CA GLN A 74 6.16 -10.07 -13.91
C GLN A 74 6.18 -8.62 -13.45
N VAL A 75 7.34 -8.20 -12.94
CA VAL A 75 7.60 -6.79 -12.64
C VAL A 75 8.02 -6.09 -13.92
N LEU A 76 7.19 -5.19 -14.42
CA LEU A 76 7.48 -4.45 -15.64
C LEU A 76 8.22 -3.15 -15.36
N ARG A 77 7.93 -2.49 -14.28
CA ARG A 77 8.57 -1.24 -13.89
C ARG A 77 8.68 -1.14 -12.38
N GLU A 78 9.72 -0.45 -11.94
CA GLU A 78 9.90 -0.06 -10.55
C GLU A 78 10.01 1.45 -10.49
N LEU A 79 9.21 2.05 -9.63
CA LEU A 79 9.22 3.50 -9.40
C LEU A 79 9.59 3.75 -7.94
N GLY A 80 10.23 4.88 -7.70
CA GLY A 80 10.38 5.40 -6.35
C GLY A 80 9.07 6.04 -5.90
N ARG A 81 9.13 6.92 -4.94
CA ARG A 81 7.95 7.65 -4.48
C ARG A 81 7.40 8.48 -5.62
N SER A 82 6.15 8.28 -5.97
CA SER A 82 5.55 8.85 -7.18
C SER A 82 4.15 9.38 -6.92
N ALA A 83 3.79 10.44 -7.63
CA ALA A 83 2.42 10.97 -7.59
C ALA A 83 1.46 10.03 -8.31
N PRO A 84 0.15 10.06 -8.00
CA PRO A 84 -0.83 9.20 -8.67
C PRO A 84 -0.78 9.30 -10.20
N ALA A 85 -0.60 10.49 -10.75
CA ALA A 85 -0.52 10.68 -12.20
C ALA A 85 0.68 9.98 -12.82
N GLU A 86 1.81 9.95 -12.13
CA GLU A 86 3.02 9.26 -12.59
C GLU A 86 2.82 7.74 -12.59
N ILE A 87 2.14 7.22 -11.58
CA ILE A 87 1.82 5.80 -11.48
C ILE A 87 0.87 5.39 -12.59
N LEU A 88 -0.16 6.21 -12.84
CA LEU A 88 -1.12 5.97 -13.92
C LEU A 88 -0.41 5.92 -15.29
N GLU A 89 0.50 6.85 -15.52
CA GLU A 89 1.29 6.88 -16.77
C GLU A 89 2.09 5.60 -16.94
N ALA A 90 2.73 5.12 -15.87
CA ALA A 90 3.49 3.88 -15.90
C ALA A 90 2.59 2.67 -16.19
N LEU A 91 1.38 2.64 -15.61
CA LEU A 91 0.41 1.57 -15.88
C LEU A 91 -0.07 1.60 -17.34
N GLU A 92 -0.34 2.76 -17.88
CA GLU A 92 -0.78 2.90 -19.28
C GLU A 92 0.33 2.48 -20.25
N ALA A 93 1.57 2.82 -19.96
CA ALA A 93 2.71 2.43 -20.76
C ALA A 93 2.97 0.91 -20.73
N ALA A 94 2.48 0.22 -19.68
CA ALA A 94 2.65 -1.23 -19.53
C ALA A 94 1.60 -2.06 -20.25
N ARG A 95 0.57 -1.43 -20.83
CA ARG A 95 -0.51 -2.14 -21.52
C ARG A 95 -0.07 -2.69 -22.89
#